data_11df3d1cdc2a04354bd6d519cd36a0eb
#
_entry.id   11df3d1cdc2a04354bd6d519cd36a0eb
#
_cell.length_a   1.000
_cell.length_b   1.000
_cell.length_c   1.000
_cell.angle_alpha   90.00
_cell.angle_beta   90.00
_cell.angle_gamma   90.00
#
_symmetry.space_group_name_H-M   'P 1'
#
loop_
_entity.id
_entity.type
_entity.pdbx_description
1 polymer ?
#
loop_
_entity_poly.entity_id
_entity_poly.type
_entity_poly.pdbx_seq_one_letter_code
_entity_poly.pdbx_strand_id
1 'polypeptide(L)'
;MTTPPDVPLSDASDDARLRAALADRYDIQGVVGVGGMATVYRALDRKHNRTVAIKVLPSALSLAVGTDRFLREIAILAALQHPRILALYDSGSADGLLYYVMPFVEGETVRRRLQRDGSIPVAEAMVIAQGVASALAYA
;
A
#
# COMPACT_ATOMS: atom_id res chain seq x y z
N MET A 1 -15.18 23.97 15.29
CA MET A 1 -13.92 23.40 14.87
C MET A 1 -13.93 21.93 15.25
N THR A 2 -14.32 21.08 14.35
CA THR A 2 -14.39 19.64 14.57
C THR A 2 -12.97 19.08 14.43
N THR A 3 -12.44 18.57 15.52
CA THR A 3 -11.24 17.72 15.51
C THR A 3 -11.50 16.57 14.56
N PRO A 4 -10.64 16.30 13.59
CA PRO A 4 -10.79 15.10 12.78
C PRO A 4 -10.80 13.89 13.72
N PRO A 5 -11.59 12.85 13.40
CA PRO A 5 -11.59 11.66 14.23
C PRO A 5 -10.15 11.16 14.33
N ASP A 6 -9.74 10.83 15.53
CA ASP A 6 -8.48 10.17 15.85
C ASP A 6 -8.29 9.02 14.86
N VAL A 7 -7.51 9.27 13.80
CA VAL A 7 -6.98 8.20 13.00
C VAL A 7 -6.07 7.45 13.95
N PRO A 8 -6.32 6.17 14.24
CA PRO A 8 -5.39 5.42 15.07
C PRO A 8 -4.04 5.51 14.38
N LEU A 9 -3.15 6.27 14.97
CA LEU A 9 -1.74 6.26 14.64
C LEU A 9 -1.35 4.79 14.59
N SER A 10 -0.78 4.35 13.47
CA SER A 10 -0.08 3.07 13.47
C SER A 10 0.68 3.03 14.76
N ASP A 11 0.36 2.09 15.63
CA ASP A 11 0.94 2.05 16.96
C ASP A 11 2.45 2.28 16.81
N ALA A 12 3.02 3.25 17.53
CA ALA A 12 4.44 3.56 17.43
C ALA A 12 5.29 2.32 17.69
N SER A 13 4.75 1.34 18.42
CA SER A 13 5.33 0.02 18.61
C SER A 13 5.36 -0.81 17.32
N ASP A 14 4.31 -0.76 16.50
CA ASP A 14 4.25 -1.48 15.21
C ASP A 14 5.26 -0.89 14.22
N ASP A 15 5.40 0.43 14.17
CA ASP A 15 6.39 1.10 13.33
C ASP A 15 7.82 0.69 13.68
N ALA A 16 8.16 0.71 14.97
CA ALA A 16 9.48 0.29 15.44
C ALA A 16 9.75 -1.19 15.17
N ARG A 17 8.77 -2.05 15.38
CA ARG A 17 8.86 -3.50 15.10
C ARG A 17 9.08 -3.77 13.61
N LEU A 18 8.33 -3.08 12.76
CA LEU A 18 8.46 -3.22 11.31
C LEU A 18 9.85 -2.80 10.83
N ARG A 19 10.34 -1.65 11.27
CA ARG A 19 11.65 -1.14 10.90
C ARG A 19 12.75 -2.12 11.31
N ALA A 20 12.71 -2.64 12.51
CA ALA A 20 13.67 -3.60 13.01
C ALA A 20 13.62 -4.94 12.25
N ALA A 21 12.43 -5.46 12.01
CA ALA A 21 12.24 -6.75 11.34
C ALA A 21 12.64 -6.73 9.88
N LEU A 22 12.50 -5.59 9.19
CA LEU A 22 12.82 -5.44 7.76
C LEU A 22 14.15 -4.75 7.48
N ALA A 23 14.91 -4.37 8.51
CA ALA A 23 16.13 -3.55 8.39
C ALA A 23 17.19 -4.14 7.46
N ASP A 24 17.31 -5.45 7.38
CA ASP A 24 18.30 -6.12 6.52
C ASP A 24 18.04 -5.91 5.04
N ARG A 25 16.80 -5.75 4.66
CA ARG A 25 16.40 -5.66 3.25
C ARG A 25 15.83 -4.30 2.86
N TYR A 26 15.06 -3.69 3.74
CA TYR A 26 14.37 -2.43 3.46
C TYR A 26 14.75 -1.35 4.46
N ASP A 27 15.12 -0.20 3.92
CA ASP A 27 15.28 1.02 4.70
C ASP A 27 13.98 1.83 4.63
N ILE A 28 13.21 1.79 5.70
CA ILE A 28 11.92 2.48 5.77
C ILE A 28 12.16 3.96 6.00
N GLN A 29 11.75 4.79 5.04
CA GLN A 29 12.03 6.22 5.02
C GLN A 29 10.92 7.05 5.66
N GLY A 30 9.66 6.61 5.56
CA GLY A 30 8.54 7.32 6.15
C GLY A 30 7.19 6.82 5.71
N VAL A 31 6.15 7.34 6.34
CA VAL A 31 4.76 7.04 6.01
C VAL A 31 4.31 7.91 4.85
N VAL A 32 3.72 7.32 3.82
CA VAL A 32 3.17 8.04 2.68
C VAL A 32 1.64 8.01 2.63
N GLY A 33 1.02 7.12 3.37
CA GLY A 33 -0.42 7.04 3.45
C GLY A 33 -0.89 6.19 4.63
N VAL A 34 -2.00 6.60 5.24
CA VAL A 34 -2.68 5.87 6.31
C VAL A 34 -4.12 5.68 5.90
N GLY A 35 -4.55 4.44 5.78
CA GLY A 35 -5.95 4.08 5.56
C GLY A 35 -6.54 3.35 6.77
N GLY A 36 -7.84 3.12 6.77
CA GLY A 36 -8.51 2.41 7.86
C GLY A 36 -8.05 0.96 8.05
N MET A 37 -7.45 0.35 7.04
CA MET A 37 -7.06 -1.06 7.02
C MET A 37 -5.55 -1.28 6.88
N ALA A 38 -4.77 -0.27 6.53
CA ALA A 38 -3.34 -0.42 6.31
C ALA A 38 -2.60 0.91 6.35
N THR A 39 -1.30 0.83 6.61
CA THR A 39 -0.36 1.95 6.49
C THR A 39 0.60 1.66 5.34
N VAL A 40 0.86 2.66 4.52
CA VAL A 40 1.81 2.55 3.40
C VAL A 40 3.06 3.35 3.72
N TYR A 41 4.20 2.70 3.59
CA TYR A 41 5.52 3.29 3.82
C TYR A 41 6.28 3.42 2.50
N ARG A 42 7.04 4.49 2.39
CA ARG A 42 8.10 4.60 1.41
C ARG A 42 9.35 3.94 1.97
N ALA A 43 10.02 3.11 1.19
CA ALA A 43 11.23 2.43 1.60
C ALA A 43 12.22 2.28 0.45
N LEU A 44 13.49 2.09 0.79
CA LEU A 44 14.53 1.67 -0.15
C LEU A 44 14.70 0.16 -0.05
N ASP A 45 14.52 -0.53 -1.15
CA ASP A 45 14.92 -1.94 -1.31
C ASP A 45 16.44 -1.99 -1.48
N ARG A 46 17.14 -2.41 -0.44
CA ARG A 46 18.62 -2.45 -0.43
C ARG A 46 19.18 -3.47 -1.40
N LYS A 47 18.47 -4.57 -1.61
CA LYS A 47 18.92 -5.64 -2.50
C LYS A 47 18.91 -5.22 -3.97
N HIS A 48 17.89 -4.49 -4.38
CA HIS A 48 17.71 -4.06 -5.78
C HIS A 48 17.98 -2.58 -6.00
N ASN A 49 18.33 -1.86 -4.92
CA ASN A 49 18.60 -0.42 -4.94
C ASN A 49 17.50 0.39 -5.64
N ARG A 50 16.28 0.21 -5.19
CA ARG A 50 15.10 0.89 -5.76
C ARG A 50 14.13 1.32 -4.67
N THR A 51 13.42 2.41 -4.93
CA THR A 51 12.36 2.88 -4.04
C THR A 51 11.11 2.02 -4.22
N VAL A 52 10.55 1.57 -3.11
CA VAL A 52 9.34 0.74 -3.06
C VAL A 52 8.31 1.31 -2.10
N ALA A 53 7.07 0.87 -2.23
CA ALA A 53 6.02 1.08 -1.26
C ALA A 53 5.78 -0.23 -0.50
N ILE A 54 5.71 -0.14 0.82
CA ILE A 54 5.39 -1.29 1.69
C ILE A 54 4.06 -1.01 2.36
N LYS A 55 3.08 -1.84 2.09
CA LYS A 55 1.76 -1.76 2.72
C LYS A 55 1.69 -2.77 3.85
N VAL A 56 1.38 -2.28 5.04
CA VAL A 56 1.41 -3.06 6.29
C VAL A 56 0.03 -3.06 6.92
N LEU A 57 -0.45 -4.24 7.29
CA LEU A 57 -1.68 -4.38 8.05
C LEU A 57 -1.38 -4.14 9.54
N PRO A 58 -2.23 -3.40 10.27
CA PRO A 58 -2.09 -3.26 11.72
C PRO A 58 -2.09 -4.61 12.44
N SER A 59 -1.46 -4.69 13.61
CA SER A 59 -1.35 -5.93 14.39
C SER A 59 -2.69 -6.61 14.61
N ALA A 60 -3.72 -5.87 15.01
CA ALA A 60 -5.05 -6.42 15.25
C ALA A 60 -5.66 -7.06 14.00
N LEU A 61 -5.50 -6.42 12.83
CA LEU A 61 -6.00 -6.95 11.56
C LEU A 61 -5.15 -8.13 11.09
N SER A 62 -3.84 -8.09 11.30
CA SER A 62 -2.92 -9.21 11.00
C SER A 62 -3.31 -10.47 11.75
N LEU A 63 -3.67 -10.35 13.04
CA LEU A 63 -4.16 -11.47 13.85
C LEU A 63 -5.52 -11.97 13.36
N ALA A 64 -6.43 -11.09 13.02
CA ALA A 64 -7.77 -11.46 12.55
C ALA A 64 -7.76 -12.17 11.20
N VAL A 65 -6.93 -11.71 10.26
CA VAL A 65 -6.83 -12.29 8.92
C VAL A 65 -6.06 -13.62 8.95
N GLY A 66 -4.97 -13.67 9.70
CA GLY A 66 -4.07 -14.83 9.75
C GLY A 66 -3.10 -14.89 8.57
N THR A 67 -1.89 -15.36 8.85
CA THR A 67 -0.78 -15.37 7.88
C THR A 67 -1.08 -16.25 6.66
N ASP A 68 -1.60 -17.45 6.86
CA ASP A 68 -1.84 -18.41 5.76
C ASP A 68 -2.89 -17.90 4.78
N ARG A 69 -3.95 -17.32 5.29
CA ARG A 69 -4.99 -16.72 4.45
C ARG A 69 -4.46 -15.53 3.66
N PHE A 70 -3.71 -14.64 4.33
CA PHE A 70 -3.09 -13.49 3.69
C PHE A 70 -2.16 -13.91 2.55
N LEU A 71 -1.28 -14.86 2.79
CA LEU A 71 -0.33 -15.34 1.77
C LEU A 71 -1.03 -16.00 0.58
N ARG A 72 -2.14 -16.70 0.81
CA ARG A 72 -2.96 -17.27 -0.27
C ARG A 72 -3.63 -16.21 -1.14
N GLU A 73 -4.20 -15.18 -0.53
CA GLU A 73 -4.82 -14.07 -1.26
C GLU A 73 -3.78 -13.26 -2.03
N ILE A 74 -2.60 -13.05 -1.46
CA ILE A 74 -1.48 -12.37 -2.10
C ILE A 74 -0.97 -13.16 -3.32
N ALA A 75 -0.95 -14.48 -3.27
CA ALA A 75 -0.55 -15.29 -4.42
C ALA A 75 -1.45 -15.07 -5.64
N ILE A 76 -2.73 -14.83 -5.43
CA ILE A 76 -3.66 -14.47 -6.50
C ILE A 76 -3.28 -13.10 -7.10
N LEU A 77 -3.00 -12.12 -6.26
CA LEU A 77 -2.58 -10.80 -6.70
C LEU A 77 -1.24 -10.84 -7.44
N ALA A 78 -0.31 -11.66 -6.97
CA ALA A 78 1.00 -11.83 -7.60
C ALA A 78 0.93 -12.37 -9.03
N ALA A 79 -0.12 -13.12 -9.36
CA ALA A 79 -0.34 -13.66 -10.69
C ALA A 79 -0.92 -12.62 -11.68
N LEU A 80 -1.42 -11.49 -11.20
CA LEU A 80 -1.99 -10.46 -12.06
C LEU A 80 -0.88 -9.66 -12.76
N GLN A 81 -0.98 -9.59 -14.08
CA GLN A 81 -0.07 -8.80 -14.91
C GLN A 81 -0.87 -7.92 -15.86
N HIS A 82 -0.98 -6.65 -15.51
CA HIS A 82 -1.73 -5.68 -16.31
C HIS A 82 -1.09 -4.30 -16.15
N PRO A 83 -1.01 -3.48 -17.21
CA PRO A 83 -0.34 -2.17 -17.16
C PRO A 83 -1.02 -1.16 -16.23
N ARG A 84 -2.26 -1.41 -15.81
CA ARG A 84 -3.02 -0.54 -14.90
C ARG A 84 -3.17 -1.11 -13.50
N ILE A 85 -2.51 -2.22 -13.20
CA ILE A 85 -2.47 -2.83 -11.87
C ILE A 85 -1.02 -2.82 -11.39
N LEU A 86 -0.78 -2.34 -10.17
CA LEU A 86 0.56 -2.37 -9.58
C LEU A 86 1.02 -3.82 -9.40
N ALA A 87 2.25 -4.08 -9.82
CA ALA A 87 2.88 -5.37 -9.60
C ALA A 87 3.12 -5.61 -8.10
N LEU A 88 3.08 -6.85 -7.70
CA LEU A 88 3.54 -7.27 -6.38
C LEU A 88 5.00 -7.71 -6.50
N TYR A 89 5.88 -7.08 -5.70
CA TYR A 89 7.29 -7.44 -5.66
C TYR A 89 7.58 -8.53 -4.64
N ASP A 90 6.98 -8.43 -3.45
CA ASP A 90 7.22 -9.34 -2.34
C ASP A 90 6.08 -9.24 -1.32
N SER A 91 6.00 -10.22 -0.45
CA SER A 91 5.06 -10.23 0.67
C SER A 91 5.59 -11.10 1.80
N GLY A 92 5.08 -10.91 2.98
CA GLY A 92 5.47 -11.73 4.11
C GLY A 92 4.85 -11.31 5.43
N SER A 93 5.41 -11.86 6.48
CA SER A 93 5.12 -11.52 7.86
C SER A 93 6.41 -11.11 8.56
N ALA A 94 6.42 -9.92 9.13
CA ALA A 94 7.55 -9.38 9.87
C ALA A 94 7.13 -9.14 11.31
N ASP A 95 7.62 -9.94 12.23
CA ASP A 95 7.28 -9.88 13.66
C ASP A 95 5.76 -9.86 13.90
N GLY A 96 5.04 -10.74 13.20
CA GLY A 96 3.58 -10.84 13.28
C GLY A 96 2.80 -9.81 12.46
N LEU A 97 3.46 -8.85 11.82
CA LEU A 97 2.84 -7.87 10.93
C LEU A 97 2.83 -8.38 9.50
N LEU A 98 1.66 -8.44 8.90
CA LEU A 98 1.50 -8.82 7.49
C LEU A 98 1.80 -7.61 6.60
N TYR A 99 2.60 -7.83 5.56
CA TYR A 99 2.97 -6.76 4.64
C TYR A 99 3.11 -7.25 3.20
N TYR A 100 3.03 -6.33 2.26
CA TYR A 100 3.44 -6.57 0.88
C TYR A 100 4.15 -5.37 0.28
N VAL A 101 5.03 -5.65 -0.68
CA VAL A 101 5.91 -4.68 -1.33
C VAL A 101 5.50 -4.51 -2.77
N MET A 102 5.40 -3.27 -3.19
CA MET A 102 4.98 -2.90 -4.54
C MET A 102 5.83 -1.74 -5.07
N PRO A 103 5.76 -1.43 -6.37
CA PRO A 103 6.40 -0.24 -6.89
C PRO A 103 5.94 1.02 -6.14
N PHE A 104 6.85 1.92 -5.87
CA PHE A 104 6.51 3.26 -5.40
C PHE A 104 6.14 4.11 -6.62
N VAL A 105 4.91 4.59 -6.66
CA VAL A 105 4.41 5.46 -7.72
C VAL A 105 4.38 6.89 -7.20
N GLU A 106 5.17 7.76 -7.80
CA GLU A 106 5.09 9.19 -7.53
C GLU A 106 3.82 9.77 -8.12
N GLY A 107 3.24 10.73 -7.41
CA GLY A 107 1.99 11.35 -7.82
C GLY A 107 0.98 11.38 -6.69
N GLU A 108 -0.27 11.47 -7.06
CA GLU A 108 -1.37 11.60 -6.13
C GLU A 108 -2.54 10.68 -6.48
N THR A 109 -3.39 10.41 -5.50
CA THR A 109 -4.64 9.69 -5.71
C THR A 109 -5.65 10.58 -6.43
N VAL A 110 -6.61 9.95 -7.10
CA VAL A 110 -7.76 10.67 -7.70
C VAL A 110 -8.52 11.45 -6.63
N ARG A 111 -8.69 10.89 -5.44
CA ARG A 111 -9.33 11.59 -4.31
C ARG A 111 -8.59 12.88 -3.96
N ARG A 112 -7.28 12.84 -3.83
CA ARG A 112 -6.47 14.01 -3.48
C ARG A 112 -6.56 15.09 -4.56
N ARG A 113 -6.55 14.68 -5.83
CA ARG A 113 -6.72 15.59 -6.95
C ARG A 113 -8.09 16.27 -6.93
N LEU A 114 -9.17 15.52 -6.68
CA LEU A 114 -10.52 16.06 -6.56
C LEU A 114 -10.64 17.04 -5.38
N GLN A 115 -9.99 16.75 -4.27
CA GLN A 115 -9.98 17.65 -3.10
C GLN A 115 -9.26 18.97 -3.40
N ARG A 116 -8.16 18.90 -4.17
CA ARG A 116 -7.38 20.09 -4.54
C ARG A 116 -8.06 20.91 -5.62
N ASP A 117 -8.53 20.29 -6.68
CA ASP A 117 -9.00 20.97 -7.91
C ASP A 117 -10.52 21.07 -7.97
N GLY A 118 -11.25 20.38 -7.10
CA GLY A 118 -12.73 20.33 -7.08
C GLY A 118 -13.34 19.43 -8.14
N SER A 119 -12.73 19.31 -9.30
CA SER A 119 -13.18 18.46 -10.40
C SER A 119 -12.01 18.01 -11.28
N ILE A 120 -12.27 17.01 -12.09
CA ILE A 120 -11.33 16.54 -13.11
C ILE A 120 -11.97 16.78 -14.48
N PRO A 121 -11.24 17.29 -15.49
CA PRO A 121 -11.78 17.43 -16.83
C PRO A 121 -12.34 16.11 -17.36
N VAL A 122 -13.47 16.17 -18.06
CA VAL A 122 -14.19 14.98 -18.54
C VAL A 122 -13.29 14.05 -19.38
N ALA A 123 -12.45 14.62 -20.25
CA ALA A 123 -11.54 13.82 -21.07
C ALA A 123 -10.55 13.00 -20.21
N GLU A 124 -9.99 13.61 -19.16
CA GLU A 124 -9.09 12.90 -18.22
C GLU A 124 -9.85 11.88 -17.37
N ALA A 125 -11.04 12.22 -16.89
CA ALA A 125 -11.89 11.30 -16.14
C ALA A 125 -12.24 10.06 -16.98
N MET A 126 -12.48 10.21 -18.26
CA MET A 126 -12.73 9.09 -19.18
C MET A 126 -11.49 8.19 -19.34
N VAL A 127 -10.31 8.77 -19.47
CA VAL A 127 -9.05 8.00 -19.53
C VAL A 127 -8.83 7.19 -18.27
N ILE A 128 -9.04 7.78 -17.10
CA ILE A 128 -8.95 7.10 -15.80
C ILE A 128 -9.97 5.97 -15.73
N ALA A 129 -11.23 6.22 -16.05
CA ALA A 129 -12.30 5.23 -16.02
C ALA A 129 -12.04 4.06 -16.98
N GLN A 130 -11.53 4.32 -18.16
CA GLN A 130 -11.16 3.28 -19.14
C GLN A 130 -10.00 2.42 -18.61
N GLY A 131 -8.99 3.04 -17.98
CA GLY A 131 -7.89 2.32 -17.36
C GLY A 131 -8.36 1.40 -16.24
N VAL A 132 -9.21 1.88 -15.36
CA VAL A 132 -9.80 1.08 -14.27
C VAL A 132 -10.69 -0.04 -14.82
N ALA A 133 -11.53 0.23 -15.80
CA ALA A 133 -12.39 -0.77 -16.44
C ALA A 133 -11.57 -1.88 -17.12
N SER A 134 -10.49 -1.52 -17.80
CA SER A 134 -9.56 -2.49 -18.40
C SER A 134 -8.91 -3.40 -17.36
N ALA A 135 -8.46 -2.83 -16.24
CA ALA A 135 -7.88 -3.59 -15.14
C ALA A 135 -8.89 -4.55 -14.51
N LEU A 136 -10.11 -4.09 -14.26
CA LEU A 136 -11.18 -4.90 -13.67
C LEU A 136 -11.65 -6.02 -14.63
N ALA A 137 -11.72 -5.75 -15.92
CA ALA A 137 -12.07 -6.75 -16.92
C ALA A 137 -11.02 -7.87 -17.01
N TYR A 138 -9.76 -7.53 -16.83
CA TYR A 138 -8.67 -8.50 -16.77
C TYR A 138 -8.71 -9.32 -15.47
N ALA A 139 -8.94 -8.68 -14.33
CA ALA A 139 -8.99 -9.34 -13.03
C ALA A 139 -10.33 -10.18 -12.82
#